data_8075ed40fc139e20e9ff4bc3a3b9cd8b
#
_entry.id   8075ed40fc139e20e9ff4bc3a3b9cd8b
#
_cell.length_a   1.000
_cell.length_b   1.000
_cell.length_c   1.000
_cell.angle_alpha   90.00
_cell.angle_beta   90.00
_cell.angle_gamma   90.00
#
_symmetry.space_group_name_H-M   'P 1'
#
loop_
_entity.id
_entity.type
_entity.pdbx_description
1 polymer ?
#
loop_
_entity_poly.entity_id
_entity_poly.type
_entity_poly.pdbx_seq_one_letter_code
_entity_poly.pdbx_strand_id
1 'polypeptide(L)'
;MTDNEIFENVLSKFKVVKRWGDKALCVCPCHADKQASLSLAKGRKGVLVNCFAGCRYTDILDNVGLKPKDLFYPDGSPENWVKYIEGREGKKIQAVYDYTDFQGNYAFSKVRLIPKSFVFGRFEDNLFKYGLGKPRKEIKAIYGDLKAIQRAITDNKAIIICEGEKDIQNLKEKGYSAAFCVGSCKDWLPEYAELVKGGDLVVIADNDDPGLSFAKSVISDCLPVAKSVRGCYFPLFKGADLSDWFDRGGNIEGLLNRIKRKTPIKGSGVFEWM
;
A
#
# COMPACT_ATOMS: atom_id res chain seq x y z
N MET A 1 1.43 5.55 18.28
CA MET A 1 0.90 4.85 19.48
C MET A 1 -0.31 4.06 19.01
N THR A 2 -0.41 2.82 19.42
CA THR A 2 -1.61 1.98 19.20
C THR A 2 -2.73 2.41 20.14
N ASP A 3 -3.98 1.99 19.87
CA ASP A 3 -5.12 2.24 20.76
C ASP A 3 -4.83 1.74 22.18
N ASN A 4 -4.08 0.62 22.29
CA ASN A 4 -3.67 0.04 23.56
C ASN A 4 -2.65 0.93 24.30
N GLU A 5 -1.62 1.40 23.59
CA GLU A 5 -0.61 2.30 24.16
C GLU A 5 -1.23 3.63 24.64
N ILE A 6 -2.22 4.16 23.90
CA ILE A 6 -2.94 5.38 24.30
C ILE A 6 -3.74 5.10 25.58
N PHE A 7 -4.48 3.98 25.63
CA PHE A 7 -5.23 3.61 26.82
C PHE A 7 -4.31 3.45 28.05
N GLU A 8 -3.19 2.73 27.89
CA GLU A 8 -2.22 2.54 28.99
C GLU A 8 -1.57 3.87 29.42
N ASN A 9 -1.25 4.74 28.46
CA ASN A 9 -0.69 6.07 28.75
C ASN A 9 -1.68 6.94 29.54
N VAL A 10 -2.94 6.97 29.10
CA VAL A 10 -4.00 7.69 29.84
C VAL A 10 -4.19 7.07 31.22
N LEU A 11 -4.29 5.74 31.31
CA LEU A 11 -4.50 5.03 32.57
C LEU A 11 -3.35 5.27 33.57
N SER A 12 -2.12 5.38 33.09
CA SER A 12 -0.92 5.64 33.94
C SER A 12 -0.97 6.99 34.67
N LYS A 13 -1.82 7.91 34.26
CA LYS A 13 -2.00 9.23 34.89
C LYS A 13 -2.93 9.18 36.10
N PHE A 14 -3.61 8.07 36.33
CA PHE A 14 -4.60 7.93 37.38
C PHE A 14 -4.19 6.85 38.40
N LYS A 15 -4.64 7.03 39.65
CA LYS A 15 -4.50 5.99 40.68
C LYS A 15 -5.55 4.91 40.47
N VAL A 16 -5.15 3.80 39.86
CA VAL A 16 -6.01 2.66 39.58
C VAL A 16 -6.28 1.88 40.85
N VAL A 17 -7.56 1.63 41.12
CA VAL A 17 -8.03 0.83 42.28
C VAL A 17 -8.38 -0.60 41.84
N LYS A 18 -9.02 -0.72 40.69
CA LYS A 18 -9.42 -2.01 40.14
C LYS A 18 -9.42 -1.97 38.58
N ARG A 19 -9.06 -3.09 37.98
CA ARG A 19 -9.01 -3.21 36.51
C ARG A 19 -9.67 -4.51 36.04
N TRP A 20 -10.35 -4.43 34.88
CA TRP A 20 -10.98 -5.55 34.16
C TRP A 20 -10.71 -5.40 32.65
N GLY A 21 -9.62 -5.99 32.17
CA GLY A 21 -9.22 -5.88 30.77
C GLY A 21 -9.16 -4.42 30.30
N ASP A 22 -10.08 -4.04 29.45
CA ASP A 22 -10.19 -2.70 28.82
C ASP A 22 -10.97 -1.67 29.67
N LYS A 23 -11.19 -1.94 30.95
CA LYS A 23 -11.85 -1.03 31.89
C LYS A 23 -11.10 -0.93 33.20
N ALA A 24 -11.10 0.23 33.80
CA ALA A 24 -10.51 0.48 35.11
C ALA A 24 -11.38 1.41 35.95
N LEU A 25 -11.33 1.20 37.26
CA LEU A 25 -11.88 2.08 38.27
C LEU A 25 -10.72 2.77 38.98
N CYS A 26 -10.75 4.10 39.01
CA CYS A 26 -9.68 4.95 39.48
C CYS A 26 -10.19 5.93 40.55
N VAL A 27 -9.28 6.50 41.31
CA VAL A 27 -9.55 7.64 42.20
C VAL A 27 -9.70 8.89 41.33
N CYS A 28 -10.77 9.66 41.52
CA CYS A 28 -10.99 10.90 40.80
C CYS A 28 -10.09 12.02 41.36
N PRO A 29 -9.34 12.76 40.54
CA PRO A 29 -8.45 13.81 41.00
C PRO A 29 -9.16 15.14 41.33
N CYS A 30 -10.48 15.25 41.02
CA CYS A 30 -11.22 16.51 41.15
C CYS A 30 -11.97 16.70 42.46
N HIS A 31 -12.07 15.66 43.28
CA HIS A 31 -12.76 15.73 44.58
C HIS A 31 -12.11 14.74 45.59
N ALA A 32 -12.46 14.89 46.87
CA ALA A 32 -12.04 14.00 47.91
C ALA A 32 -12.69 12.62 47.76
N ASP A 33 -12.09 11.75 46.91
CA ASP A 33 -12.66 10.48 46.46
C ASP A 33 -12.30 9.37 47.49
N LYS A 34 -13.17 9.20 48.50
CA LYS A 34 -12.99 8.14 49.51
C LYS A 34 -13.26 6.73 48.99
N GLN A 35 -14.08 6.62 47.95
CA GLN A 35 -14.39 5.39 47.22
C GLN A 35 -14.24 5.68 45.75
N ALA A 36 -13.29 5.00 45.07
CA ALA A 36 -13.00 5.23 43.65
C ALA A 36 -14.25 5.39 42.81
N SER A 37 -14.39 6.54 42.17
CA SER A 37 -15.57 6.93 41.45
C SER A 37 -15.30 7.28 39.96
N LEU A 38 -14.05 7.20 39.53
CA LEU A 38 -13.66 7.48 38.15
C LEU A 38 -13.56 6.20 37.34
N SER A 39 -14.39 6.04 36.32
CA SER A 39 -14.31 4.94 35.36
C SER A 39 -13.53 5.38 34.11
N LEU A 40 -12.54 4.60 33.74
CA LEU A 40 -11.85 4.67 32.47
C LEU A 40 -12.15 3.40 31.67
N ALA A 41 -12.44 3.54 30.37
CA ALA A 41 -12.69 2.40 29.51
C ALA A 41 -12.23 2.67 28.08
N LYS A 42 -11.78 1.63 27.36
CA LYS A 42 -11.60 1.71 25.91
C LYS A 42 -12.94 1.85 25.24
N GLY A 43 -13.14 2.94 24.53
CA GLY A 43 -14.25 3.15 23.60
C GLY A 43 -13.86 2.87 22.17
N ARG A 44 -14.80 3.06 21.25
CA ARG A 44 -14.57 2.82 19.82
C ARG A 44 -13.62 3.84 19.16
N LYS A 45 -13.59 5.07 19.64
CA LYS A 45 -12.82 6.19 19.07
C LYS A 45 -11.77 6.78 20.01
N GLY A 46 -11.67 6.26 21.22
CA GLY A 46 -10.79 6.80 22.25
C GLY A 46 -11.15 6.29 23.63
N VAL A 47 -10.44 6.79 24.64
CA VAL A 47 -10.65 6.46 26.05
C VAL A 47 -11.88 7.20 26.59
N LEU A 48 -12.82 6.46 27.12
CA LEU A 48 -13.98 6.99 27.82
C LEU A 48 -13.60 7.32 29.26
N VAL A 49 -13.92 8.53 29.71
CA VAL A 49 -13.68 9.04 31.07
C VAL A 49 -15.00 9.43 31.67
N ASN A 50 -15.38 8.82 32.77
CA ASN A 50 -16.63 9.13 33.48
C ASN A 50 -16.45 9.06 34.99
N CYS A 51 -16.73 10.17 35.66
CA CYS A 51 -16.78 10.21 37.13
C CYS A 51 -18.23 10.05 37.59
N PHE A 52 -18.50 9.03 38.41
CA PHE A 52 -19.83 8.78 38.96
C PHE A 52 -20.28 9.83 39.96
N ALA A 53 -19.35 10.66 40.49
CA ALA A 53 -19.68 11.82 41.34
C ALA A 53 -19.97 13.09 40.53
N GLY A 54 -19.99 13.02 39.18
CA GLY A 54 -20.43 14.11 38.29
C GLY A 54 -19.35 15.15 37.94
N CYS A 55 -18.06 14.89 38.19
CA CYS A 55 -16.99 15.79 37.76
C CYS A 55 -16.93 15.87 36.22
N ARG A 56 -16.70 17.06 35.68
CA ARG A 56 -16.56 17.25 34.23
C ARG A 56 -15.26 16.57 33.75
N TYR A 57 -15.32 15.89 32.62
CA TYR A 57 -14.13 15.18 32.09
C TYR A 57 -12.97 16.14 31.78
N THR A 58 -13.24 17.39 31.38
CA THR A 58 -12.23 18.43 31.15
C THR A 58 -11.41 18.71 32.40
N ASP A 59 -12.11 18.90 33.54
CA ASP A 59 -11.48 19.21 34.82
C ASP A 59 -10.63 18.00 35.31
N ILE A 60 -11.11 16.78 35.06
CA ILE A 60 -10.38 15.54 35.38
C ILE A 60 -9.09 15.49 34.59
N LEU A 61 -9.13 15.80 33.28
CA LEU A 61 -7.95 15.78 32.42
C LEU A 61 -6.93 16.85 32.80
N ASP A 62 -7.40 18.08 33.06
CA ASP A 62 -6.56 19.20 33.46
C ASP A 62 -5.77 18.88 34.74
N ASN A 63 -6.42 18.22 35.72
CA ASN A 63 -5.78 17.82 36.98
C ASN A 63 -4.65 16.81 36.81
N VAL A 64 -4.62 16.05 35.71
CA VAL A 64 -3.57 15.05 35.42
C VAL A 64 -2.68 15.45 34.24
N GLY A 65 -2.82 16.68 33.72
CA GLY A 65 -2.01 17.24 32.63
C GLY A 65 -2.31 16.63 31.27
N LEU A 66 -3.51 16.08 31.06
CA LEU A 66 -3.97 15.58 29.79
C LEU A 66 -4.87 16.61 29.09
N LYS A 67 -4.90 16.55 27.76
CA LYS A 67 -5.84 17.34 26.93
C LYS A 67 -6.88 16.41 26.32
N PRO A 68 -8.09 16.88 25.95
CA PRO A 68 -9.11 16.08 25.28
C PRO A 68 -8.59 15.29 24.08
N LYS A 69 -7.69 15.86 23.28
CA LYS A 69 -7.06 15.18 22.13
C LYS A 69 -6.25 13.92 22.50
N ASP A 70 -5.74 13.85 23.72
CA ASP A 70 -4.89 12.74 24.19
C ASP A 70 -5.71 11.47 24.48
N LEU A 71 -7.04 11.61 24.54
CA LEU A 71 -7.97 10.49 24.71
C LEU A 71 -8.30 9.77 23.39
N PHE A 72 -8.16 10.46 22.24
CA PHE A 72 -8.62 9.90 20.98
C PHE A 72 -7.58 8.98 20.36
N TYR A 73 -8.08 7.87 19.81
CA TYR A 73 -7.28 7.00 18.97
C TYR A 73 -7.00 7.65 17.61
N PRO A 74 -5.87 7.35 16.97
CA PRO A 74 -5.64 7.79 15.61
C PRO A 74 -6.79 7.34 14.71
N ASP A 75 -7.29 8.25 13.91
CA ASP A 75 -8.29 7.97 12.89
C ASP A 75 -7.63 7.92 11.50
N GLY A 76 -8.41 7.62 10.47
CA GLY A 76 -7.93 7.57 9.10
C GLY A 76 -7.82 8.92 8.40
N SER A 77 -7.83 10.06 9.14
CA SER A 77 -7.67 11.39 8.53
C SER A 77 -6.32 11.56 7.84
N PRO A 78 -6.17 12.51 6.88
CA PRO A 78 -4.93 12.72 6.16
C PRO A 78 -3.71 12.95 7.07
N GLU A 79 -3.90 13.51 8.26
CA GLU A 79 -2.84 13.77 9.22
C GLU A 79 -2.46 12.54 10.05
N ASN A 80 -3.38 11.59 10.21
CA ASN A 80 -3.26 10.49 11.17
C ASN A 80 -3.27 9.10 10.55
N TRP A 81 -3.64 8.93 9.28
CA TRP A 81 -3.86 7.61 8.67
C TRP A 81 -2.65 6.66 8.77
N VAL A 82 -1.43 7.19 8.72
CA VAL A 82 -0.19 6.41 8.90
C VAL A 82 -0.17 5.79 10.29
N LYS A 83 -0.38 6.61 11.33
CA LYS A 83 -0.44 6.16 12.73
C LYS A 83 -1.61 5.22 12.96
N TYR A 84 -2.73 5.47 12.30
CA TYR A 84 -3.93 4.64 12.35
C TYR A 84 -3.65 3.23 11.80
N ILE A 85 -3.00 3.11 10.62
CA ILE A 85 -2.61 1.81 10.06
C ILE A 85 -1.57 1.13 10.95
N GLU A 86 -0.48 1.82 11.28
CA GLU A 86 0.59 1.24 12.09
C GLU A 86 0.10 0.77 13.46
N GLY A 87 -0.78 1.56 14.09
CA GLY A 87 -1.41 1.21 15.35
C GLY A 87 -2.30 -0.02 15.26
N ARG A 88 -3.13 -0.09 14.21
CA ARG A 88 -4.06 -1.19 13.99
C ARG A 88 -3.36 -2.50 13.63
N GLU A 89 -2.35 -2.43 12.78
CA GLU A 89 -1.62 -3.61 12.29
C GLU A 89 -0.49 -4.05 13.24
N GLY A 90 -0.08 -3.20 14.18
CA GLY A 90 1.09 -3.44 15.03
C GLY A 90 2.40 -3.51 14.23
N LYS A 91 2.47 -2.88 13.06
CA LYS A 91 3.56 -2.95 12.09
C LYS A 91 3.90 -1.57 11.57
N LYS A 92 5.12 -1.40 11.04
CA LYS A 92 5.54 -0.15 10.39
C LYS A 92 5.24 -0.16 8.89
N ILE A 93 4.86 1.01 8.37
CA ILE A 93 4.70 1.21 6.93
C ILE A 93 6.09 1.27 6.29
N GLN A 94 6.31 0.44 5.27
CA GLN A 94 7.52 0.44 4.44
C GLN A 94 7.35 1.28 3.19
N ALA A 95 6.20 1.15 2.52
CA ALA A 95 5.90 1.88 1.29
C ALA A 95 4.38 2.01 1.09
N VAL A 96 3.99 3.03 0.34
CA VAL A 96 2.61 3.27 -0.09
C VAL A 96 2.60 3.35 -1.61
N TYR A 97 1.70 2.61 -2.22
CA TYR A 97 1.54 2.53 -3.67
C TYR A 97 0.12 2.98 -4.01
N ASP A 98 0.01 4.19 -4.59
CA ASP A 98 -1.28 4.74 -5.01
C ASP A 98 -1.59 4.30 -6.43
N TYR A 99 -2.70 3.61 -6.57
CA TYR A 99 -3.21 3.10 -7.84
C TYR A 99 -4.14 4.11 -8.48
N THR A 100 -4.03 4.23 -9.80
CA THR A 100 -4.91 5.09 -10.59
C THR A 100 -5.70 4.29 -11.61
N ASP A 101 -6.94 4.74 -11.89
CA ASP A 101 -7.74 4.20 -12.98
C ASP A 101 -7.18 4.61 -14.36
N PHE A 102 -7.83 4.16 -15.45
CA PHE A 102 -7.39 4.47 -16.82
C PHE A 102 -7.55 5.94 -17.21
N GLN A 103 -8.25 6.74 -16.41
CA GLN A 103 -8.37 8.20 -16.56
C GLN A 103 -7.33 8.96 -15.73
N GLY A 104 -6.55 8.26 -14.92
CA GLY A 104 -5.54 8.84 -14.03
C GLY A 104 -6.09 9.31 -12.67
N ASN A 105 -7.36 8.99 -12.35
CA ASN A 105 -7.92 9.30 -11.04
C ASN A 105 -7.43 8.30 -10.00
N TYR A 106 -7.23 8.76 -8.77
CA TYR A 106 -6.93 7.87 -7.65
C TYR A 106 -8.02 6.81 -7.44
N ALA A 107 -7.61 5.56 -7.33
CA ALA A 107 -8.51 4.43 -7.12
C ALA A 107 -8.39 3.84 -5.71
N PHE A 108 -7.18 3.53 -5.28
CA PHE A 108 -6.88 2.98 -3.95
C PHE A 108 -5.38 3.03 -3.66
N SER A 109 -5.02 2.80 -2.40
CA SER A 109 -3.64 2.60 -1.96
C SER A 109 -3.41 1.16 -1.52
N LYS A 110 -2.27 0.60 -1.92
CA LYS A 110 -1.71 -0.64 -1.37
C LYS A 110 -0.53 -0.26 -0.47
N VAL A 111 -0.65 -0.56 0.82
CA VAL A 111 0.33 -0.20 1.85
C VAL A 111 1.15 -1.43 2.20
N ARG A 112 2.45 -1.37 1.99
CA ARG A 112 3.40 -2.42 2.36
C ARG A 112 3.92 -2.19 3.76
N LEU A 113 3.88 -3.21 4.59
CA LEU A 113 4.28 -3.18 6.00
C LEU A 113 5.53 -4.03 6.26
N ILE A 114 6.20 -3.77 7.38
CA ILE A 114 7.30 -4.57 7.93
C ILE A 114 6.85 -5.19 9.28
N PRO A 115 6.96 -6.52 9.48
CA PRO A 115 7.30 -7.57 8.51
C PRO A 115 6.33 -7.63 7.33
N LYS A 116 6.81 -8.14 6.16
CA LYS A 116 6.08 -8.10 4.87
C LYS A 116 4.64 -8.57 5.00
N SER A 117 3.73 -7.64 4.83
CA SER A 117 2.30 -7.84 4.64
C SER A 117 1.74 -6.61 3.90
N PHE A 118 0.48 -6.67 3.51
CA PHE A 118 -0.14 -5.61 2.74
C PHE A 118 -1.51 -5.25 3.33
N VAL A 119 -1.77 -3.95 3.35
CA VAL A 119 -3.09 -3.38 3.62
C VAL A 119 -3.57 -2.71 2.34
N PHE A 120 -4.82 -2.94 2.00
CA PHE A 120 -5.51 -2.20 0.94
C PHE A 120 -6.48 -1.23 1.57
N GLY A 121 -6.54 -0.01 1.04
CA GLY A 121 -7.48 0.98 1.49
C GLY A 121 -7.64 2.11 0.48
N ARG A 122 -8.58 2.99 0.76
CA ARG A 122 -8.88 4.15 -0.08
C ARG A 122 -9.25 5.35 0.77
N PHE A 123 -9.00 6.53 0.25
CA PHE A 123 -9.52 7.75 0.86
C PHE A 123 -10.95 8.02 0.35
N GLU A 124 -11.89 8.10 1.29
CA GLU A 124 -13.27 8.55 1.08
C GLU A 124 -13.61 9.57 2.16
N ASP A 125 -14.22 10.69 1.79
CA ASP A 125 -14.59 11.78 2.72
C ASP A 125 -13.40 12.22 3.59
N ASN A 126 -12.22 12.31 3.00
CA ASN A 126 -10.94 12.62 3.66
C ASN A 126 -10.56 11.65 4.78
N LEU A 127 -11.06 10.41 4.76
CA LEU A 127 -10.69 9.37 5.70
C LEU A 127 -10.14 8.15 4.98
N PHE A 128 -9.03 7.61 5.48
CA PHE A 128 -8.52 6.31 5.01
C PHE A 128 -9.44 5.19 5.50
N LYS A 129 -10.06 4.50 4.57
CA LYS A 129 -10.94 3.36 4.83
C LYS A 129 -10.25 2.08 4.36
N TYR A 130 -10.20 1.09 5.26
CA TYR A 130 -9.70 -0.25 4.92
C TYR A 130 -10.56 -0.92 3.86
N GLY A 131 -9.87 -1.68 3.00
CA GLY A 131 -10.49 -2.43 1.93
C GLY A 131 -10.79 -1.59 0.68
N LEU A 132 -11.12 -2.28 -0.39
CA LEU A 132 -11.32 -1.68 -1.72
C LEU A 132 -12.77 -1.26 -1.98
N GLY A 133 -13.71 -1.64 -1.10
CA GLY A 133 -15.15 -1.36 -1.27
C GLY A 133 -15.83 -2.26 -2.29
N LYS A 134 -15.08 -2.89 -3.20
CA LYS A 134 -15.54 -3.86 -4.20
C LYS A 134 -14.41 -4.84 -4.53
N PRO A 135 -14.72 -5.99 -5.17
CA PRO A 135 -13.71 -6.96 -5.58
C PRO A 135 -12.61 -6.33 -6.45
N ARG A 136 -11.33 -6.73 -6.21
CA ARG A 136 -10.18 -6.17 -6.95
C ARG A 136 -10.34 -6.25 -8.47
N LYS A 137 -10.93 -7.33 -8.99
CA LYS A 137 -11.18 -7.54 -10.43
C LYS A 137 -12.15 -6.53 -11.05
N GLU A 138 -12.96 -5.86 -10.24
CA GLU A 138 -13.84 -4.78 -10.72
C GLU A 138 -13.17 -3.40 -10.73
N ILE A 139 -11.94 -3.31 -10.19
CA ILE A 139 -11.18 -2.07 -10.13
C ILE A 139 -10.07 -2.14 -11.18
N LYS A 140 -10.30 -1.52 -12.33
CA LYS A 140 -9.30 -1.39 -13.40
C LYS A 140 -8.35 -0.24 -13.05
N ALA A 141 -7.28 -0.56 -12.32
CA ALA A 141 -6.30 0.42 -11.86
C ALA A 141 -4.89 -0.15 -11.88
N ILE A 142 -3.92 0.71 -12.16
CA ILE A 142 -2.49 0.39 -12.24
C ILE A 142 -1.69 1.21 -11.24
N TYR A 143 -0.54 0.69 -10.84
CA TYR A 143 0.53 1.47 -10.25
C TYR A 143 1.55 1.80 -11.34
N GLY A 144 1.62 3.08 -11.73
CA GLY A 144 2.46 3.57 -12.82
C GLY A 144 2.07 5.00 -13.23
N ASP A 145 2.76 5.54 -14.22
CA ASP A 145 2.50 6.89 -14.77
C ASP A 145 1.86 6.78 -16.17
N LEU A 146 0.54 6.93 -16.22
CA LEU A 146 -0.24 6.88 -17.48
C LEU A 146 0.23 7.90 -18.52
N LYS A 147 0.62 9.11 -18.08
CA LYS A 147 1.12 10.14 -18.99
C LYS A 147 2.47 9.77 -19.59
N ALA A 148 3.32 9.12 -18.79
CA ALA A 148 4.60 8.62 -19.30
C ALA A 148 4.41 7.43 -20.26
N ILE A 149 3.43 6.55 -20.00
CA ILE A 149 3.07 5.45 -20.92
C ILE A 149 2.57 6.02 -22.24
N GLN A 150 1.65 6.98 -22.23
CA GLN A 150 1.13 7.62 -23.44
C GLN A 150 2.22 8.34 -24.26
N ARG A 151 3.13 9.07 -23.58
CA ARG A 151 4.29 9.69 -24.22
C ARG A 151 5.23 8.65 -24.83
N ALA A 152 5.45 7.51 -24.15
CA ALA A 152 6.29 6.45 -24.70
C ALA A 152 5.74 5.87 -25.99
N ILE A 153 4.42 5.72 -26.13
CA ILE A 153 3.77 5.31 -27.38
C ILE A 153 4.08 6.30 -28.51
N THR A 154 3.88 7.60 -28.24
CA THR A 154 4.14 8.68 -29.21
C THR A 154 5.63 8.75 -29.60
N ASP A 155 6.52 8.60 -28.62
CA ASP A 155 7.97 8.72 -28.79
C ASP A 155 8.62 7.42 -29.31
N ASN A 156 7.85 6.36 -29.56
CA ASN A 156 8.33 5.00 -29.88
C ASN A 156 9.37 4.48 -28.87
N LYS A 157 9.14 4.72 -27.58
CA LYS A 157 9.92 4.19 -26.48
C LYS A 157 9.24 2.95 -25.91
N ALA A 158 10.06 2.08 -25.29
CA ALA A 158 9.52 0.88 -24.66
C ALA A 158 8.60 1.22 -23.47
N ILE A 159 7.52 0.45 -23.33
CA ILE A 159 6.67 0.45 -22.13
C ILE A 159 7.01 -0.82 -21.35
N ILE A 160 7.29 -0.71 -20.06
CA ILE A 160 7.69 -1.84 -19.24
C ILE A 160 6.53 -2.27 -18.34
N ILE A 161 6.20 -3.56 -18.33
CA ILE A 161 5.28 -4.18 -17.36
C ILE A 161 6.10 -5.11 -16.47
N CYS A 162 5.99 -4.93 -15.15
CA CYS A 162 6.52 -5.83 -14.12
C CYS A 162 5.39 -6.38 -13.27
N GLU A 163 5.67 -7.39 -12.44
CA GLU A 163 4.68 -7.95 -11.51
C GLU A 163 4.45 -7.03 -10.31
N GLY A 164 5.53 -6.49 -9.73
CA GLY A 164 5.53 -5.81 -8.45
C GLY A 164 5.73 -4.29 -8.50
N GLU A 165 5.19 -3.60 -7.49
CA GLU A 165 5.29 -2.15 -7.35
C GLU A 165 6.73 -1.69 -7.07
N LYS A 166 7.53 -2.51 -6.36
CA LYS A 166 8.93 -2.19 -6.06
C LYS A 166 9.74 -2.00 -7.34
N ASP A 167 9.50 -2.85 -8.35
CA ASP A 167 10.20 -2.76 -9.64
C ASP A 167 9.83 -1.48 -10.39
N ILE A 168 8.56 -1.11 -10.39
CA ILE A 168 8.08 0.14 -10.98
C ILE A 168 8.68 1.35 -10.27
N GLN A 169 8.74 1.31 -8.95
CA GLN A 169 9.37 2.37 -8.15
C GLN A 169 10.87 2.49 -8.47
N ASN A 170 11.60 1.37 -8.51
CA ASN A 170 13.02 1.35 -8.86
C ASN A 170 13.27 1.88 -10.28
N LEU A 171 12.44 1.52 -11.26
CA LEU A 171 12.52 2.09 -12.62
C LEU A 171 12.35 3.60 -12.60
N LYS A 172 11.34 4.11 -11.89
CA LYS A 172 11.06 5.53 -11.76
C LYS A 172 12.21 6.29 -11.08
N GLU A 173 12.76 5.78 -9.99
CA GLU A 173 13.89 6.36 -9.27
C GLU A 173 15.15 6.42 -10.14
N LYS A 174 15.31 5.48 -11.08
CA LYS A 174 16.39 5.45 -12.06
C LYS A 174 16.08 6.24 -13.36
N GLY A 175 14.99 7.03 -13.36
CA GLY A 175 14.64 7.93 -14.45
C GLY A 175 13.78 7.30 -15.58
N TYR A 176 13.22 6.11 -15.35
CA TYR A 176 12.36 5.45 -16.34
C TYR A 176 10.91 5.33 -15.85
N SER A 177 10.04 6.21 -16.32
CA SER A 177 8.66 6.32 -15.84
C SER A 177 7.61 5.62 -16.73
N ALA A 178 7.97 5.18 -17.95
CA ALA A 178 7.04 4.49 -18.85
C ALA A 178 6.89 3.01 -18.45
N ALA A 179 6.45 2.78 -17.20
CA ALA A 179 6.31 1.46 -16.63
C ALA A 179 5.09 1.38 -15.70
N PHE A 180 4.50 0.18 -15.58
CA PHE A 180 3.41 -0.07 -14.66
C PHE A 180 3.31 -1.53 -14.22
N CYS A 181 2.58 -1.76 -13.13
CA CYS A 181 2.12 -3.07 -12.71
C CYS A 181 0.65 -3.01 -12.27
N VAL A 182 0.05 -4.19 -12.11
CA VAL A 182 -1.33 -4.33 -11.62
C VAL A 182 -1.38 -4.82 -10.16
N GLY A 183 -0.22 -5.10 -9.56
CA GLY A 183 -0.04 -5.39 -8.13
C GLY A 183 0.10 -6.86 -7.77
N SER A 184 -0.28 -7.77 -8.67
CA SER A 184 -0.12 -9.21 -8.49
C SER A 184 -0.39 -9.92 -9.82
N CYS A 185 0.24 -11.07 -10.03
CA CYS A 185 -0.02 -11.92 -11.20
C CYS A 185 -1.51 -12.32 -11.36
N LYS A 186 -2.27 -12.33 -10.26
CA LYS A 186 -3.71 -12.67 -10.25
C LYS A 186 -4.63 -11.50 -10.59
N ASP A 187 -4.09 -10.28 -10.63
CA ASP A 187 -4.86 -9.05 -10.84
C ASP A 187 -4.87 -8.58 -12.30
N TRP A 188 -4.09 -9.24 -13.17
CA TRP A 188 -4.10 -8.95 -14.60
C TRP A 188 -5.47 -9.28 -15.23
N LEU A 189 -5.96 -8.37 -16.06
CA LEU A 189 -7.16 -8.53 -16.87
C LEU A 189 -6.83 -8.15 -18.33
N PRO A 190 -7.45 -8.81 -19.34
CA PRO A 190 -7.17 -8.50 -20.76
C PRO A 190 -7.36 -7.03 -21.12
N GLU A 191 -8.25 -6.32 -20.44
CA GLU A 191 -8.53 -4.90 -20.70
C GLU A 191 -7.34 -3.98 -20.43
N TYR A 192 -6.36 -4.42 -19.62
CA TYR A 192 -5.13 -3.63 -19.41
C TYR A 192 -4.28 -3.52 -20.70
N ALA A 193 -4.47 -4.42 -21.66
CA ALA A 193 -3.79 -4.36 -22.94
C ALA A 193 -4.08 -3.07 -23.75
N GLU A 194 -5.24 -2.44 -23.53
CA GLU A 194 -5.56 -1.15 -24.17
C GLU A 194 -4.59 -0.02 -23.78
N LEU A 195 -3.97 -0.10 -22.59
CA LEU A 195 -2.99 0.90 -22.13
C LEU A 195 -1.69 0.91 -22.98
N VAL A 196 -1.40 -0.18 -23.68
CA VAL A 196 -0.18 -0.34 -24.49
C VAL A 196 -0.46 -0.42 -25.98
N LYS A 197 -1.68 -0.12 -26.40
CA LYS A 197 -2.11 -0.16 -27.81
C LYS A 197 -1.22 0.71 -28.69
N GLY A 198 -0.65 0.10 -29.73
CA GLY A 198 0.26 0.76 -30.66
C GLY A 198 1.68 1.01 -30.11
N GLY A 199 1.96 0.65 -28.86
CA GLY A 199 3.25 0.85 -28.21
C GLY A 199 4.19 -0.34 -28.32
N ASP A 200 5.48 -0.11 -28.07
CA ASP A 200 6.51 -1.14 -27.98
C ASP A 200 6.57 -1.67 -26.53
N LEU A 201 6.02 -2.86 -26.29
CA LEU A 201 5.88 -3.45 -24.95
C LEU A 201 7.06 -4.36 -24.59
N VAL A 202 7.48 -4.27 -23.33
CA VAL A 202 8.40 -5.20 -22.69
C VAL A 202 7.78 -5.73 -21.39
N VAL A 203 7.61 -7.03 -21.30
CA VAL A 203 7.15 -7.71 -20.09
C VAL A 203 8.35 -8.29 -19.37
N ILE A 204 8.59 -7.86 -18.13
CA ILE A 204 9.65 -8.38 -17.28
C ILE A 204 9.02 -9.31 -16.25
N ALA A 205 9.36 -10.60 -16.35
CA ALA A 205 8.88 -11.63 -15.44
C ALA A 205 9.83 -11.81 -14.25
N ASP A 206 9.29 -12.14 -13.09
CA ASP A 206 10.07 -12.73 -12.00
C ASP A 206 10.55 -14.12 -12.44
N ASN A 207 11.73 -14.54 -11.98
CA ASN A 207 12.36 -15.80 -12.37
C ASN A 207 11.77 -17.00 -11.60
N ASP A 208 10.45 -17.16 -11.68
CA ASP A 208 9.71 -18.28 -11.12
C ASP A 208 8.47 -18.65 -11.96
N ASP A 209 7.84 -19.79 -11.65
CA ASP A 209 6.70 -20.28 -12.44
C ASP A 209 5.49 -19.32 -12.43
N PRO A 210 5.09 -18.70 -11.30
CA PRO A 210 4.05 -17.67 -11.28
C PRO A 210 4.37 -16.46 -12.15
N GLY A 211 5.60 -15.91 -12.06
CA GLY A 211 6.05 -14.76 -12.83
C GLY A 211 6.08 -15.05 -14.34
N LEU A 212 6.59 -16.22 -14.73
CA LEU A 212 6.59 -16.67 -16.12
C LEU A 212 5.16 -16.89 -16.65
N SER A 213 4.26 -17.42 -15.84
CA SER A 213 2.84 -17.60 -16.19
C SER A 213 2.14 -16.25 -16.37
N PHE A 214 2.37 -15.30 -15.44
CA PHE A 214 1.89 -13.94 -15.55
C PHE A 214 2.34 -13.27 -16.85
N ALA A 215 3.63 -13.33 -17.14
CA ALA A 215 4.16 -12.72 -18.36
C ALA A 215 3.58 -13.34 -19.64
N LYS A 216 3.34 -14.66 -19.67
CA LYS A 216 2.64 -15.31 -20.79
C LYS A 216 1.23 -14.75 -20.99
N SER A 217 0.47 -14.58 -19.92
CA SER A 217 -0.88 -13.99 -20.00
C SER A 217 -0.84 -12.56 -20.54
N VAL A 218 0.04 -11.71 -19.98
CA VAL A 218 0.23 -10.32 -20.42
C VAL A 218 0.61 -10.26 -21.90
N ILE A 219 1.58 -11.08 -22.32
CA ILE A 219 2.04 -11.12 -23.71
C ILE A 219 0.91 -11.55 -24.64
N SER A 220 0.18 -12.61 -24.29
CA SER A 220 -0.94 -13.12 -25.08
C SER A 220 -1.99 -12.05 -25.34
N ASP A 221 -2.38 -11.31 -24.30
CA ASP A 221 -3.42 -10.28 -24.39
C ASP A 221 -2.94 -9.01 -25.13
N CYS A 222 -1.65 -8.67 -24.99
CA CYS A 222 -1.09 -7.47 -25.59
C CYS A 222 -0.65 -7.66 -27.07
N LEU A 223 -0.32 -8.86 -27.50
CA LEU A 223 0.13 -9.14 -28.89
C LEU A 223 -0.81 -8.60 -29.97
N PRO A 224 -2.15 -8.70 -29.85
CA PRO A 224 -3.07 -8.21 -30.87
C PRO A 224 -3.12 -6.70 -30.99
N VAL A 225 -2.74 -5.96 -29.94
CA VAL A 225 -2.96 -4.50 -29.86
C VAL A 225 -1.65 -3.69 -29.83
N ALA A 226 -0.56 -4.25 -29.27
CA ALA A 226 0.73 -3.57 -29.21
C ALA A 226 1.45 -3.59 -30.58
N LYS A 227 2.29 -2.59 -30.83
CA LYS A 227 3.14 -2.53 -32.03
C LYS A 227 4.20 -3.62 -32.04
N SER A 228 4.80 -3.88 -30.87
CA SER A 228 5.70 -5.00 -30.65
C SER A 228 5.65 -5.43 -29.19
N VAL A 229 5.93 -6.74 -28.93
CA VAL A 229 5.99 -7.28 -27.57
C VAL A 229 7.29 -8.06 -27.42
N ARG A 230 7.98 -7.87 -26.30
CA ARG A 230 9.18 -8.61 -25.91
C ARG A 230 9.03 -9.12 -24.48
N GLY A 231 9.51 -10.34 -24.22
CA GLY A 231 9.63 -10.90 -22.88
C GLY A 231 11.07 -10.82 -22.37
N CYS A 232 11.23 -10.57 -21.09
CA CYS A 232 12.55 -10.57 -20.43
C CYS A 232 12.42 -11.13 -19.01
N TYR A 233 13.48 -11.77 -18.51
CA TYR A 233 13.66 -12.10 -17.10
C TYR A 233 15.16 -12.09 -16.76
N PHE A 234 15.48 -12.12 -15.48
CA PHE A 234 16.86 -12.10 -15.00
C PHE A 234 17.20 -13.44 -14.35
N PRO A 235 18.02 -14.31 -15.01
CA PRO A 235 18.34 -15.63 -14.48
C PRO A 235 19.45 -15.56 -13.40
N LEU A 236 19.22 -14.78 -12.34
CA LEU A 236 20.15 -14.61 -11.22
C LEU A 236 20.01 -15.78 -10.23
N PHE A 237 18.80 -16.01 -9.76
CA PHE A 237 18.39 -17.11 -8.89
C PHE A 237 16.87 -17.29 -9.01
N LYS A 238 16.33 -18.37 -8.42
CA LYS A 238 14.88 -18.63 -8.45
C LYS A 238 14.12 -17.54 -7.69
N GLY A 239 13.14 -16.93 -8.35
CA GLY A 239 12.33 -15.82 -7.79
C GLY A 239 13.02 -14.45 -7.86
N ALA A 240 14.14 -14.33 -8.60
CA ALA A 240 14.78 -13.03 -8.83
C ALA A 240 13.89 -12.12 -9.68
N ASP A 241 13.77 -10.87 -9.26
CA ASP A 241 13.03 -9.79 -9.91
C ASP A 241 13.96 -8.74 -10.56
N LEU A 242 13.37 -7.72 -11.13
CA LEU A 242 14.12 -6.59 -11.70
C LEU A 242 14.88 -5.81 -10.61
N SER A 243 14.32 -5.72 -9.42
CA SER A 243 14.95 -5.04 -8.27
C SER A 243 16.25 -5.76 -7.86
N ASP A 244 16.25 -7.09 -7.83
CA ASP A 244 17.45 -7.88 -7.54
C ASP A 244 18.57 -7.64 -8.56
N TRP A 245 18.20 -7.44 -9.83
CA TRP A 245 19.17 -7.10 -10.86
C TRP A 245 19.76 -5.70 -10.66
N PHE A 246 18.94 -4.71 -10.28
CA PHE A 246 19.42 -3.38 -9.94
C PHE A 246 20.32 -3.37 -8.69
N ASP A 247 19.94 -4.13 -7.66
CA ASP A 247 20.71 -4.24 -6.41
C ASP A 247 22.12 -4.86 -6.65
N ARG A 248 22.30 -5.58 -7.77
CA ARG A 248 23.58 -6.14 -8.23
C ARG A 248 24.35 -5.24 -9.22
N GLY A 249 24.00 -3.96 -9.28
CA GLY A 249 24.70 -2.96 -10.10
C GLY A 249 24.15 -2.79 -11.51
N GLY A 250 23.01 -3.39 -11.83
CA GLY A 250 22.28 -3.11 -13.07
C GLY A 250 21.88 -1.64 -13.18
N ASN A 251 21.78 -1.12 -14.41
CA ASN A 251 21.36 0.26 -14.66
C ASN A 251 20.40 0.33 -15.85
N ILE A 252 19.73 1.48 -16.00
CA ILE A 252 18.70 1.67 -17.05
C ILE A 252 19.29 1.48 -18.46
N GLU A 253 20.47 1.97 -18.73
CA GLU A 253 21.10 1.81 -20.04
C GLU A 253 21.33 0.34 -20.37
N GLY A 254 21.89 -0.42 -19.43
CA GLY A 254 22.07 -1.86 -19.55
C GLY A 254 20.76 -2.62 -19.75
N LEU A 255 19.71 -2.22 -19.04
CA LEU A 255 18.36 -2.76 -19.22
C LEU A 255 17.84 -2.50 -20.64
N LEU A 256 17.87 -1.26 -21.09
CA LEU A 256 17.37 -0.88 -22.43
C LEU A 256 18.19 -1.57 -23.54
N ASN A 257 19.51 -1.69 -23.38
CA ASN A 257 20.36 -2.42 -24.31
C ASN A 257 20.03 -3.92 -24.34
N ARG A 258 19.74 -4.54 -23.18
CA ARG A 258 19.27 -5.93 -23.10
C ARG A 258 17.94 -6.10 -23.82
N ILE A 259 16.98 -5.21 -23.60
CA ILE A 259 15.67 -5.20 -24.26
C ILE A 259 15.80 -5.09 -25.78
N LYS A 260 16.64 -4.18 -26.29
CA LYS A 260 16.87 -3.97 -27.74
C LYS A 260 17.39 -5.22 -28.44
N ARG A 261 18.18 -6.07 -27.74
CA ARG A 261 18.72 -7.31 -28.27
C ARG A 261 17.71 -8.46 -28.34
N LYS A 262 16.57 -8.34 -27.64
CA LYS A 262 15.50 -9.36 -27.67
C LYS A 262 14.67 -9.21 -28.93
N THR A 263 14.44 -10.32 -29.61
CA THR A 263 13.57 -10.37 -30.80
C THR A 263 12.11 -10.16 -30.35
N PRO A 264 11.32 -9.31 -31.06
CA PRO A 264 9.89 -9.21 -30.83
C PRO A 264 9.19 -10.54 -31.04
N ILE A 265 8.28 -10.88 -30.16
CA ILE A 265 7.47 -12.10 -30.23
C ILE A 265 6.47 -11.94 -31.38
N LYS A 266 6.34 -12.98 -32.24
CA LYS A 266 5.42 -12.99 -33.38
C LYS A 266 4.45 -14.17 -33.25
N GLY A 267 3.15 -13.88 -33.37
CA GLY A 267 2.11 -14.90 -33.37
C GLY A 267 1.85 -15.56 -32.01
N SER A 268 0.91 -16.52 -31.99
CA SER A 268 0.53 -17.29 -30.80
C SER A 268 1.46 -18.47 -30.49
N GLY A 269 2.70 -18.44 -30.97
CA GLY A 269 3.68 -19.52 -30.81
C GLY A 269 4.19 -19.71 -29.38
N VAL A 270 4.72 -20.89 -29.10
CA VAL A 270 5.37 -21.25 -27.84
C VAL A 270 6.48 -20.23 -27.55
N PHE A 271 6.37 -19.51 -26.43
CA PHE A 271 7.38 -18.55 -26.01
C PHE A 271 8.59 -19.28 -25.47
N GLU A 272 9.68 -19.33 -26.24
CA GLU A 272 10.97 -19.70 -25.68
C GLU A 272 11.59 -18.48 -25.01
N TRP A 273 11.69 -18.56 -23.69
CA TRP A 273 12.42 -17.61 -22.87
C TRP A 273 13.93 -17.90 -23.04
N MET A 274 14.54 -17.39 -24.12
CA MET A 274 15.99 -17.42 -24.27
C MET A 274 16.66 -16.16 -23.73
#